data_7724bbe6e53fcdd9bebbc6b660c6a25b
#
_entry.id   7724bbe6e53fcdd9bebbc6b660c6a25b
#
_cell.length_a   1.000
_cell.length_b   1.000
_cell.length_c   1.000
_cell.angle_alpha   90.00
_cell.angle_beta   90.00
_cell.angle_gamma   90.00
#
_symmetry.space_group_name_H-M   'P 1'
#
loop_
_entity.id
_entity.type
_entity.pdbx_description
1 polymer ?
#
loop_
_entity_poly.entity_id
_entity_poly.type
_entity_poly.pdbx_seq_one_letter_code
_entity_poly.pdbx_strand_id
1 'polypeptide(L)'
;MIIAVDGSAASGKGTLAKRLALHFDLAHLDTGSLYRALGLHLLRSGVTAENAEENKAAAAVASLDLGLADSSEIRTDAVAGMASVIAAMPAVRSAFTTLQRDFATDPPHGGGAVLDGRDIGSVILPDADFKFFIDADLEVRVDRRTRELQAKGQSVIFRDVIEDMRDRDRRDRERTTAP
;
A
#
# COMPACT_ATOMS: atom_id res chain seq x y z
N MET A 1 -11.30 12.41 14.25
CA MET A 1 -10.17 13.01 13.50
C MET A 1 -9.67 12.03 12.45
N ILE A 2 -9.53 12.49 11.21
CA ILE A 2 -9.07 11.67 10.08
C ILE A 2 -7.76 12.25 9.55
N ILE A 3 -6.72 11.43 9.46
CA ILE A 3 -5.39 11.82 8.97
C ILE A 3 -5.03 10.98 7.75
N ALA A 4 -4.74 11.64 6.63
CA ALA A 4 -4.23 11.01 5.42
C ALA A 4 -2.70 11.19 5.33
N VAL A 5 -1.96 10.09 5.09
CA VAL A 5 -0.50 10.11 4.97
C VAL A 5 -0.09 9.46 3.65
N ASP A 6 0.20 10.25 2.65
CA ASP A 6 0.62 9.77 1.34
C ASP A 6 2.13 9.87 1.14
N GLY A 7 2.64 9.22 0.12
CA GLY A 7 4.04 9.33 -0.26
C GLY A 7 4.61 8.12 -0.96
N SER A 8 5.81 8.28 -1.50
CA SER A 8 6.52 7.26 -2.28
C SER A 8 6.87 5.99 -1.47
N ALA A 9 7.26 4.92 -2.16
CA ALA A 9 7.73 3.69 -1.50
C ALA A 9 8.99 3.97 -0.67
N ALA A 10 9.08 3.38 0.53
CA ALA A 10 10.19 3.55 1.47
C ALA A 10 10.49 5.00 1.91
N SER A 11 9.54 5.95 1.74
CA SER A 11 9.67 7.35 2.20
C SER A 11 9.66 7.48 3.72
N GLY A 12 9.12 6.49 4.45
CA GLY A 12 8.92 6.53 5.89
C GLY A 12 7.50 6.86 6.33
N LYS A 13 6.56 7.04 5.38
CA LYS A 13 5.17 7.39 5.66
C LYS A 13 4.47 6.45 6.65
N GLY A 14 4.61 5.12 6.47
CA GLY A 14 3.99 4.15 7.37
C GLY A 14 4.52 4.23 8.81
N THR A 15 5.80 4.58 9.00
CA THR A 15 6.35 4.83 10.34
C THR A 15 5.72 6.07 10.96
N LEU A 16 5.57 7.14 10.19
CA LEU A 16 4.88 8.35 10.65
C LEU A 16 3.42 8.06 10.97
N ALA A 17 2.70 7.40 10.05
CA ALA A 17 1.29 7.08 10.23
C ALA A 17 1.03 6.27 11.53
N LYS A 18 1.84 5.23 11.77
CA LYS A 18 1.76 4.45 13.02
C LYS A 18 2.02 5.28 14.27
N ARG A 19 3.00 6.19 14.22
CA ARG A 19 3.30 7.09 15.36
C ARG A 19 2.18 8.09 15.61
N LEU A 20 1.58 8.64 14.56
CA LEU A 20 0.42 9.54 14.68
C LEU A 20 -0.78 8.79 15.27
N ALA A 21 -1.08 7.59 14.76
CA ALA A 21 -2.16 6.77 15.27
C ALA A 21 -1.99 6.47 16.77
N LEU A 22 -0.80 6.03 17.18
CA LEU A 22 -0.49 5.76 18.59
C LEU A 22 -0.58 7.01 19.46
N HIS A 23 -0.06 8.16 18.97
CA HIS A 23 -0.03 9.41 19.74
C HIS A 23 -1.41 10.01 19.99
N PHE A 24 -2.30 9.90 19.01
CA PHE A 24 -3.64 10.48 19.08
C PHE A 24 -4.75 9.47 19.39
N ASP A 25 -4.39 8.22 19.73
CA ASP A 25 -5.33 7.12 19.96
C ASP A 25 -6.31 6.94 18.79
N LEU A 26 -5.77 6.78 17.59
CA LEU A 26 -6.52 6.58 16.35
C LEU A 26 -6.27 5.19 15.77
N ALA A 27 -7.26 4.64 15.08
CA ALA A 27 -7.08 3.43 14.29
C ALA A 27 -6.11 3.67 13.11
N HIS A 28 -5.30 2.69 12.76
CA HIS A 28 -4.33 2.78 11.65
C HIS A 28 -4.63 1.76 10.56
N LEU A 29 -4.66 2.20 9.31
CA LEU A 29 -4.77 1.34 8.14
C LEU A 29 -3.60 1.59 7.16
N ASP A 30 -2.71 0.62 7.03
CA ASP A 30 -1.76 0.53 5.91
C ASP A 30 -2.51 0.03 4.67
N THR A 31 -2.96 0.96 3.81
CA THR A 31 -3.73 0.58 2.62
C THR A 31 -2.91 -0.23 1.62
N GLY A 32 -1.59 -0.08 1.62
CA GLY A 32 -0.69 -0.92 0.84
C GLY A 32 -0.74 -2.39 1.26
N SER A 33 -1.05 -2.70 2.51
CA SER A 33 -1.21 -4.07 2.99
C SER A 33 -2.45 -4.75 2.40
N LEU A 34 -3.52 -4.01 2.10
CA LEU A 34 -4.73 -4.53 1.43
C LEU A 34 -4.41 -5.04 0.01
N TYR A 35 -3.69 -4.22 -0.77
CA TYR A 35 -3.26 -4.64 -2.11
C TYR A 35 -2.28 -5.82 -2.07
N ARG A 36 -1.44 -5.89 -1.04
CA ARG A 36 -0.55 -7.04 -0.84
C ARG A 36 -1.31 -8.28 -0.42
N ALA A 37 -2.32 -8.17 0.43
CA ALA A 37 -3.20 -9.30 0.80
C ALA A 37 -3.90 -9.86 -0.43
N LEU A 38 -4.48 -9.00 -1.29
CA LEU A 38 -5.06 -9.42 -2.56
C LEU A 38 -4.00 -10.04 -3.49
N GLY A 39 -2.82 -9.44 -3.58
CA GLY A 39 -1.71 -9.99 -4.36
C GLY A 39 -1.30 -11.39 -3.91
N LEU A 40 -1.20 -11.62 -2.60
CA LEU A 40 -0.92 -12.94 -2.04
C LEU A 40 -2.06 -13.94 -2.35
N HIS A 41 -3.30 -13.53 -2.19
CA HIS A 41 -4.47 -14.35 -2.51
C HIS A 41 -4.47 -14.80 -3.97
N LEU A 42 -4.20 -13.88 -4.90
CA LEU A 42 -4.14 -14.18 -6.34
C LEU A 42 -2.97 -15.11 -6.67
N LEU A 43 -1.77 -14.87 -6.11
CA LEU A 43 -0.61 -15.73 -6.32
C LEU A 43 -0.87 -17.16 -5.80
N ARG A 44 -1.51 -17.32 -4.64
CA ARG A 44 -1.91 -18.64 -4.11
C ARG A 44 -2.92 -19.34 -5.00
N SER A 45 -3.71 -18.59 -5.77
CA SER A 45 -4.66 -19.11 -6.77
C SER A 45 -4.02 -19.38 -8.14
N GLY A 46 -2.69 -19.26 -8.27
CA GLY A 46 -1.96 -19.50 -9.53
C GLY A 46 -2.02 -18.34 -10.53
N VAL A 47 -2.51 -17.16 -10.10
CA VAL A 47 -2.50 -15.95 -10.95
C VAL A 47 -1.12 -15.28 -10.84
N THR A 48 -0.53 -14.91 -11.98
CA THR A 48 0.73 -14.17 -12.06
C THR A 48 0.49 -12.71 -12.47
N ALA A 49 1.51 -11.86 -12.36
CA ALA A 49 1.40 -10.46 -12.77
C ALA A 49 1.10 -10.30 -14.28
N GLU A 50 1.54 -11.27 -15.10
CA GLU A 50 1.36 -11.27 -16.56
C GLU A 50 -0.05 -11.69 -16.98
N ASN A 51 -0.75 -12.52 -16.16
CA ASN A 51 -2.07 -13.04 -16.48
C ASN A 51 -3.19 -12.51 -15.56
N ALA A 52 -2.89 -11.54 -14.71
CA ALA A 52 -3.86 -10.93 -13.81
C ALA A 52 -4.93 -10.15 -14.62
N GLU A 53 -6.18 -10.58 -14.50
CA GLU A 53 -7.31 -9.93 -15.15
C GLU A 53 -8.02 -9.00 -14.17
N GLU A 54 -8.25 -7.75 -14.58
CA GLU A 54 -8.78 -6.68 -13.72
C GLU A 54 -10.11 -7.05 -13.06
N ASN A 55 -11.09 -7.55 -13.84
CA ASN A 55 -12.42 -7.88 -13.31
C ASN A 55 -12.38 -9.05 -12.32
N LYS A 56 -11.52 -10.04 -12.56
CA LYS A 56 -11.33 -11.17 -11.64
C LYS A 56 -10.65 -10.73 -10.35
N ALA A 57 -9.61 -9.88 -10.46
CA ALA A 57 -8.92 -9.33 -9.31
C ALA A 57 -9.86 -8.43 -8.47
N ALA A 58 -10.68 -7.60 -9.11
CA ALA A 58 -11.67 -6.78 -8.43
C ALA A 58 -12.75 -7.62 -7.72
N ALA A 59 -13.25 -8.67 -8.37
CA ALA A 59 -14.23 -9.59 -7.75
C ALA A 59 -13.64 -10.32 -6.53
N ALA A 60 -12.35 -10.65 -6.54
CA ALA A 60 -11.67 -11.32 -5.43
C ALA A 60 -11.59 -10.43 -4.15
N VAL A 61 -11.71 -9.11 -4.27
CA VAL A 61 -11.74 -8.20 -3.11
C VAL A 61 -12.91 -8.50 -2.20
N ALA A 62 -14.07 -8.86 -2.74
CA ALA A 62 -15.29 -9.14 -1.96
C ALA A 62 -15.16 -10.38 -1.05
N SER A 63 -14.29 -11.33 -1.41
CA SER A 63 -14.04 -12.55 -0.64
C SER A 63 -12.66 -12.59 0.01
N LEU A 64 -11.95 -11.46 0.00
CA LEU A 64 -10.60 -11.38 0.54
C LEU A 64 -10.61 -11.53 2.07
N ASP A 65 -9.81 -12.48 2.56
CA ASP A 65 -9.50 -12.54 3.98
C ASP A 65 -8.58 -11.37 4.35
N LEU A 66 -9.14 -10.36 5.02
CA LEU A 66 -8.40 -9.18 5.45
C LEU A 66 -7.33 -9.50 6.50
N GLY A 67 -7.43 -10.63 7.22
CA GLY A 67 -6.38 -11.10 8.13
C GLY A 67 -5.05 -11.39 7.42
N LEU A 68 -5.08 -11.62 6.11
CA LEU A 68 -3.85 -11.74 5.31
C LEU A 68 -3.00 -10.46 5.32
N ALA A 69 -3.60 -9.28 5.56
CA ALA A 69 -2.87 -8.02 5.63
C ALA A 69 -1.84 -7.99 6.78
N ASP A 70 -2.04 -8.78 7.81
CA ASP A 70 -1.13 -8.90 8.96
C ASP A 70 -0.09 -10.03 8.78
N SER A 71 -0.23 -10.86 7.75
CA SER A 71 0.68 -11.96 7.48
C SER A 71 2.08 -11.46 7.09
N SER A 72 3.11 -12.13 7.58
CA SER A 72 4.49 -11.90 7.14
C SER A 72 4.70 -12.21 5.64
N GLU A 73 3.90 -13.10 5.06
CA GLU A 73 3.97 -13.53 3.67
C GLU A 73 3.66 -12.39 2.67
N ILE A 74 2.88 -11.38 3.05
CA ILE A 74 2.63 -10.21 2.18
C ILE A 74 3.87 -9.36 1.93
N ARG A 75 4.98 -9.61 2.62
CA ARG A 75 6.20 -8.79 2.57
C ARG A 75 7.27 -9.34 1.63
N THR A 76 6.93 -10.31 0.78
CA THR A 76 7.82 -10.85 -0.27
C THR A 76 7.83 -9.95 -1.50
N ASP A 77 8.89 -10.05 -2.32
CA ASP A 77 9.02 -9.24 -3.55
C ASP A 77 7.99 -9.67 -4.60
N ALA A 78 7.68 -10.97 -4.71
CA ALA A 78 6.62 -11.47 -5.59
C ALA A 78 5.26 -10.83 -5.25
N VAL A 79 4.89 -10.79 -3.97
CA VAL A 79 3.65 -10.15 -3.52
C VAL A 79 3.70 -8.63 -3.74
N ALA A 80 4.86 -8.00 -3.53
CA ALA A 80 5.02 -6.56 -3.77
C ALA A 80 4.86 -6.21 -5.26
N GLY A 81 5.40 -7.05 -6.15
CA GLY A 81 5.23 -6.92 -7.60
C GLY A 81 3.78 -7.06 -8.02
N MET A 82 3.10 -8.14 -7.60
CA MET A 82 1.67 -8.34 -7.85
C MET A 82 0.83 -7.19 -7.34
N ALA A 83 1.05 -6.75 -6.09
CA ALA A 83 0.32 -5.63 -5.51
C ALA A 83 0.48 -4.34 -6.32
N SER A 84 1.66 -4.08 -6.87
CA SER A 84 1.91 -2.91 -7.72
C SER A 84 1.17 -2.99 -9.06
N VAL A 85 1.04 -4.18 -9.65
CA VAL A 85 0.27 -4.40 -10.89
C VAL A 85 -1.22 -4.17 -10.64
N ILE A 86 -1.80 -4.85 -9.66
CA ILE A 86 -3.25 -4.75 -9.39
C ILE A 86 -3.65 -3.38 -8.83
N ALA A 87 -2.76 -2.66 -8.17
CA ALA A 87 -3.01 -1.29 -7.71
C ALA A 87 -3.11 -0.26 -8.86
N ALA A 88 -2.67 -0.60 -10.06
CA ALA A 88 -2.88 0.20 -11.26
C ALA A 88 -4.25 -0.06 -11.93
N MET A 89 -4.98 -1.10 -11.52
CA MET A 89 -6.26 -1.51 -12.10
C MET A 89 -7.42 -0.68 -11.49
N PRO A 90 -8.15 0.13 -12.30
CA PRO A 90 -9.22 1.00 -11.78
C PRO A 90 -10.32 0.25 -11.04
N ALA A 91 -10.75 -0.93 -11.51
CA ALA A 91 -11.81 -1.71 -10.86
C ALA A 91 -11.36 -2.25 -9.48
N VAL A 92 -10.10 -2.67 -9.32
CA VAL A 92 -9.54 -3.09 -8.03
C VAL A 92 -9.49 -1.91 -7.06
N ARG A 93 -9.08 -0.75 -7.53
CA ARG A 93 -9.05 0.48 -6.72
C ARG A 93 -10.46 0.86 -6.25
N SER A 94 -11.43 0.84 -7.17
CA SER A 94 -12.83 1.10 -6.84
C SER A 94 -13.36 0.15 -5.76
N ALA A 95 -13.05 -1.15 -5.88
CA ALA A 95 -13.46 -2.15 -4.90
C ALA A 95 -12.87 -1.89 -3.49
N PHE A 96 -11.62 -1.41 -3.39
CA PHE A 96 -11.03 -1.06 -2.11
C PHE A 96 -11.44 0.31 -1.57
N THR A 97 -11.94 1.23 -2.41
CA THR A 97 -12.30 2.59 -1.98
C THR A 97 -13.35 2.59 -0.88
N THR A 98 -14.40 1.79 -1.02
CA THR A 98 -15.47 1.67 -0.02
C THR A 98 -14.88 1.20 1.32
N LEU A 99 -14.13 0.11 1.33
CA LEU A 99 -13.52 -0.43 2.54
C LEU A 99 -12.63 0.60 3.27
N GLN A 100 -11.83 1.37 2.51
CA GLN A 100 -10.96 2.39 3.09
C GLN A 100 -11.76 3.56 3.69
N ARG A 101 -12.84 3.96 3.04
CA ARG A 101 -13.74 5.01 3.52
C ARG A 101 -14.52 4.55 4.75
N ASP A 102 -15.03 3.33 4.74
CA ASP A 102 -15.76 2.75 5.88
C ASP A 102 -14.84 2.66 7.10
N PHE A 103 -13.59 2.23 6.93
CA PHE A 103 -12.60 2.23 8.00
C PHE A 103 -12.36 3.63 8.60
N ALA A 104 -12.35 4.67 7.78
CA ALA A 104 -12.14 6.04 8.24
C ALA A 104 -13.35 6.61 8.97
N THR A 105 -14.57 6.24 8.55
CA THR A 105 -15.84 6.76 9.13
C THR A 105 -16.31 5.97 10.33
N ASP A 106 -16.02 4.66 10.39
CA ASP A 106 -16.34 3.74 11.50
C ASP A 106 -15.09 2.95 11.90
N PRO A 107 -14.11 3.61 12.52
CA PRO A 107 -12.85 2.97 12.88
C PRO A 107 -13.06 1.93 13.98
N PRO A 108 -12.30 0.81 14.00
CA PRO A 108 -12.48 -0.29 14.95
C PRO A 108 -12.17 0.10 16.39
N HIS A 109 -11.49 1.20 16.61
CA HIS A 109 -11.18 1.76 17.93
C HIS A 109 -10.76 3.23 17.82
N GLY A 110 -10.69 3.92 18.97
CA GLY A 110 -10.24 5.31 19.05
C GLY A 110 -11.25 6.33 18.54
N GLY A 111 -10.82 7.59 18.49
CA GLY A 111 -11.64 8.74 18.08
C GLY A 111 -11.51 9.13 16.61
N GLY A 112 -11.03 8.22 15.74
CA GLY A 112 -10.81 8.47 14.32
C GLY A 112 -9.77 7.54 13.71
N ALA A 113 -9.22 7.91 12.54
CA ALA A 113 -8.36 7.05 11.76
C ALA A 113 -7.14 7.77 11.14
N VAL A 114 -6.05 7.03 10.99
CA VAL A 114 -4.90 7.37 10.15
C VAL A 114 -4.81 6.35 9.03
N LEU A 115 -4.90 6.78 7.79
CA LEU A 115 -4.68 5.92 6.63
C LEU A 115 -3.39 6.33 5.91
N ASP A 116 -2.56 5.36 5.57
CA ASP A 116 -1.39 5.64 4.75
C ASP A 116 -1.42 4.90 3.40
N GLY A 117 -1.01 5.64 2.35
CA GLY A 117 -1.07 5.14 0.97
C GLY A 117 -0.32 5.97 -0.05
N ARG A 118 -0.98 6.25 -1.18
CA ARG A 118 -0.47 7.04 -2.30
C ARG A 118 -1.38 8.20 -2.68
N ASP A 119 -2.66 8.06 -2.43
CA ASP A 119 -3.73 8.93 -2.89
C ASP A 119 -4.85 9.05 -1.84
N ILE A 120 -4.51 8.83 -0.58
CA ILE A 120 -5.49 8.88 0.51
C ILE A 120 -6.08 10.29 0.60
N GLY A 121 -5.23 11.31 0.70
CA GLY A 121 -5.68 12.69 0.86
C GLY A 121 -6.14 13.36 -0.42
N SER A 122 -5.90 12.77 -1.59
CA SER A 122 -6.34 13.34 -2.88
C SER A 122 -7.59 12.68 -3.45
N VAL A 123 -7.79 11.36 -3.23
CA VAL A 123 -8.86 10.59 -3.85
C VAL A 123 -9.73 9.85 -2.85
N ILE A 124 -9.14 9.14 -1.89
CA ILE A 124 -9.90 8.29 -0.97
C ILE A 124 -10.64 9.15 0.06
N LEU A 125 -9.93 10.05 0.74
CA LEU A 125 -10.41 10.92 1.80
C LEU A 125 -10.04 12.39 1.52
N PRO A 126 -10.63 13.00 0.46
CA PRO A 126 -10.31 14.37 0.09
C PRO A 126 -10.66 15.39 1.17
N ASP A 127 -11.56 15.05 2.07
CA ASP A 127 -12.01 15.89 3.20
C ASP A 127 -11.33 15.51 4.53
N ALA A 128 -10.22 14.75 4.53
CA ALA A 128 -9.46 14.42 5.74
C ALA A 128 -9.02 15.70 6.47
N ASP A 129 -9.11 15.69 7.82
CA ASP A 129 -8.75 16.84 8.66
C ASP A 129 -7.29 17.27 8.48
N PHE A 130 -6.39 16.29 8.29
CA PHE A 130 -4.98 16.53 8.04
C PHE A 130 -4.49 15.64 6.89
N LYS A 131 -3.67 16.23 6.01
CA LYS A 131 -3.08 15.55 4.87
C LYS A 131 -1.59 15.79 4.83
N PHE A 132 -0.82 14.73 4.81
CA PHE A 132 0.63 14.77 4.71
C PHE A 132 1.09 14.03 3.47
N PHE A 133 2.02 14.62 2.74
CA PHE A 133 2.74 13.94 1.67
C PHE A 133 4.20 13.80 2.08
N ILE A 134 4.65 12.55 2.26
CA ILE A 134 5.99 12.23 2.74
C ILE A 134 6.84 11.73 1.59
N ASP A 135 7.89 12.45 1.27
CA ASP A 135 8.84 12.05 0.24
C ASP A 135 10.27 12.01 0.78
N ALA A 136 11.13 11.36 0.03
CA ALA A 136 12.58 11.32 0.26
C ALA A 136 13.26 11.02 -1.07
N ASP A 137 14.50 11.47 -1.20
CA ASP A 137 15.32 11.20 -2.38
C ASP A 137 15.40 9.71 -2.68
N LEU A 138 15.40 9.36 -3.95
CA LEU A 138 15.41 7.96 -4.39
C LEU A 138 16.56 7.17 -3.75
N GLU A 139 17.75 7.75 -3.67
CA GLU A 139 18.92 7.09 -3.07
C GLU A 139 18.69 6.74 -1.60
N VAL A 140 18.10 7.66 -0.83
CA VAL A 140 17.75 7.45 0.59
C VAL A 140 16.73 6.33 0.72
N ARG A 141 15.74 6.28 -0.17
CA ARG A 141 14.69 5.25 -0.16
C ARG A 141 15.25 3.88 -0.55
N VAL A 142 16.14 3.83 -1.54
CA VAL A 142 16.85 2.61 -1.98
C VAL A 142 17.73 2.06 -0.84
N ASP A 143 18.48 2.92 -0.15
CA ASP A 143 19.29 2.51 0.99
C ASP A 143 18.43 1.92 2.11
N ARG A 144 17.31 2.56 2.47
CA ARG A 144 16.35 2.05 3.46
C ARG A 144 15.80 0.68 3.04
N ARG A 145 15.41 0.54 1.77
CA ARG A 145 14.87 -0.73 1.24
C ARG A 145 15.90 -1.83 1.24
N THR A 146 17.14 -1.53 0.82
CA THR A 146 18.25 -2.47 0.84
C THR A 146 18.50 -3.00 2.24
N ARG A 147 18.57 -2.12 3.24
CA ARG A 147 18.74 -2.52 4.65
C ARG A 147 17.57 -3.37 5.16
N GLU A 148 16.34 -3.03 4.78
CA GLU A 148 15.16 -3.82 5.14
C GLU A 148 15.24 -5.24 4.59
N LEU A 149 15.64 -5.41 3.33
CA LEU A 149 15.78 -6.72 2.68
C LEU A 149 16.93 -7.52 3.30
N GLN A 150 18.08 -6.89 3.54
CA GLN A 150 19.22 -7.52 4.22
C GLN A 150 18.88 -7.97 5.65
N ALA A 151 18.13 -7.17 6.39
CA ALA A 151 17.67 -7.54 7.73
C ALA A 151 16.74 -8.77 7.75
N LYS A 152 16.10 -9.07 6.60
CA LYS A 152 15.30 -10.29 6.38
C LYS A 152 16.14 -11.49 5.87
N GLY A 153 17.47 -11.34 5.79
CA GLY A 153 18.38 -12.39 5.31
C GLY A 153 18.39 -12.57 3.80
N GLN A 154 17.84 -11.61 3.03
CA GLN A 154 17.86 -11.69 1.58
C GLN A 154 19.21 -11.20 1.03
N SER A 155 19.74 -11.90 0.02
CA SER A 155 20.87 -11.41 -0.77
C SER A 155 20.33 -10.34 -1.73
N VAL A 156 20.85 -9.11 -1.65
CA VAL A 156 20.31 -7.96 -2.36
C VAL A 156 21.38 -7.35 -3.26
N ILE A 157 21.07 -7.19 -4.53
CA ILE A 157 21.86 -6.41 -5.47
C ILE A 157 21.30 -4.99 -5.50
N PHE A 158 22.09 -4.02 -5.08
CA PHE A 158 21.66 -2.62 -4.96
C PHE A 158 21.08 -2.04 -6.27
N ARG A 159 21.68 -2.44 -7.41
CA ARG A 159 21.19 -2.04 -8.73
C ARG A 159 19.75 -2.50 -8.99
N ASP A 160 19.44 -3.72 -8.63
CA ASP A 160 18.10 -4.30 -8.86
C ASP A 160 17.06 -3.56 -7.99
N VAL A 161 17.42 -3.20 -6.77
CA VAL A 161 16.55 -2.41 -5.88
C VAL A 161 16.26 -1.02 -6.46
N ILE A 162 17.26 -0.36 -7.07
CA ILE A 162 17.05 0.93 -7.74
C ILE A 162 16.08 0.79 -8.91
N GLU A 163 16.27 -0.21 -9.76
CA GLU A 163 15.44 -0.46 -10.95
C GLU A 163 14.01 -0.75 -10.52
N ASP A 164 13.80 -1.64 -9.57
CA ASP A 164 12.48 -1.97 -9.00
C ASP A 164 11.76 -0.74 -8.43
N MET A 165 12.49 0.09 -7.67
CA MET A 165 11.90 1.29 -7.08
C MET A 165 11.55 2.35 -8.10
N ARG A 166 12.38 2.53 -9.14
CA ARG A 166 12.10 3.44 -10.27
C ARG A 166 10.86 2.99 -11.06
N ASP A 167 10.77 1.69 -11.34
CA ASP A 167 9.64 1.13 -12.06
C ASP A 167 8.34 1.24 -11.25
N ARG A 168 8.43 1.08 -9.95
CA ARG A 168 7.29 1.28 -9.05
C ARG A 168 6.87 2.74 -9.01
N ASP A 169 7.81 3.66 -8.82
CA ASP A 169 7.52 5.10 -8.81
C ASP A 169 6.91 5.55 -10.14
N ARG A 170 7.40 5.01 -11.27
CA ARG A 170 6.84 5.28 -12.59
C ARG A 170 5.40 4.79 -12.67
N ARG A 171 5.12 3.52 -12.31
CA ARG A 171 3.75 2.98 -12.30
C ARG A 171 2.81 3.79 -11.41
N ASP A 172 3.27 4.19 -10.22
CA ASP A 172 2.47 4.99 -9.30
C ASP A 172 2.13 6.38 -9.88
N ARG A 173 3.02 7.00 -10.68
CA ARG A 173 2.82 8.32 -11.31
C ARG A 173 2.04 8.28 -12.62
N GLU A 174 2.22 7.22 -13.42
CA GLU A 174 1.66 7.13 -14.78
C GLU A 174 0.31 6.42 -14.82
N ARG A 175 -0.17 5.85 -13.72
CA ARG A 175 -1.47 5.19 -13.67
C ARG A 175 -2.59 6.21 -13.97
N THR A 176 -3.59 5.77 -14.73
CA THR A 176 -4.72 6.62 -15.17
C THR A 176 -5.63 7.05 -14.03
N THR A 177 -5.65 6.30 -12.92
CA THR A 177 -6.47 6.59 -11.74
C THR A 177 -5.57 6.94 -10.57
N ALA A 178 -5.71 8.13 -10.04
CA ALA A 178 -4.97 8.62 -8.87
C ALA A 178 -3.44 8.51 -9.03
N PRO A 179 -2.86 9.23 -10.02
CA PRO A 179 -1.43 9.27 -10.24
C PRO A 179 -0.67 9.92 -9.09
#